data_27fe6778ed4cc43b74c8521127f20f0c
#
_entry.id   27fe6778ed4cc43b74c8521127f20f0c
#
_cell.length_a   1.000
_cell.length_b   1.000
_cell.length_c   1.000
_cell.angle_alpha   90.00
_cell.angle_beta   90.00
_cell.angle_gamma   90.00
#
_symmetry.space_group_name_H-M   'P 1'
#
loop_
_entity.id
_entity.type
_entity.pdbx_description
1 polymer ?
#
loop_
_entity_poly.entity_id
_entity_poly.type
_entity_poly.pdbx_seq_one_letter_code
_entity_poly.pdbx_strand_id
1 'polypeptide(L)'
;ENIKKPYLIAVRDVASSDTDADSLLPDLTVEANAEKWIRTAPKAFCNTADKKILSEVLNDYDQETTDFYRWHVTYTQEQLQRLVTDRLKMDFGNIVDLIPLERGRSGRICRLKIVGTLRTFTIGKELEIRRTLSDTHLYSSAFVVDKEDIAEGVPQTFRITGAGWGHGVGLCQIGAAVMGAEGYGYDK
;
A
#
# COMPACT_ATOMS: atom_id res chain seq x y z
N GLU A 1 -5.85 18.36 11.59
CA GLU A 1 -5.27 17.71 12.77
C GLU A 1 -5.70 16.24 12.76
N ASN A 2 -4.71 15.33 12.82
CA ASN A 2 -4.98 13.89 12.94
C ASN A 2 -5.32 13.59 14.40
N ILE A 3 -6.58 13.71 14.76
CA ILE A 3 -7.03 13.36 16.11
C ILE A 3 -7.10 11.84 16.22
N LYS A 4 -6.23 11.27 17.05
CA LYS A 4 -6.24 9.83 17.37
C LYS A 4 -7.58 9.45 18.00
N LYS A 5 -8.29 8.52 17.38
CA LYS A 5 -9.55 7.99 17.91
C LYS A 5 -9.27 6.72 18.71
N PRO A 6 -9.71 6.61 19.98
CA PRO A 6 -9.40 5.47 20.84
C PRO A 6 -9.99 4.14 20.34
N TYR A 7 -11.02 4.19 19.50
CA TYR A 7 -11.66 3.01 18.90
C TYR A 7 -11.03 2.58 17.54
N LEU A 8 -10.12 3.38 16.98
CA LEU A 8 -9.38 3.04 15.76
C LEU A 8 -7.97 2.53 16.13
N ILE A 9 -7.93 1.33 16.68
CA ILE A 9 -6.67 0.64 17.01
C ILE A 9 -6.29 -0.31 15.88
N ALA A 10 -4.99 -0.57 15.74
CA ALA A 10 -4.51 -1.59 14.83
C ALA A 10 -4.81 -2.98 15.41
N VAL A 11 -5.46 -3.83 14.62
CA VAL A 11 -5.81 -5.21 14.98
C VAL A 11 -5.27 -6.15 13.90
N ARG A 12 -4.81 -7.35 14.29
CA ARG A 12 -4.44 -8.38 13.31
C ARG A 12 -5.68 -8.98 12.69
N ASP A 13 -5.63 -9.12 11.37
CA ASP A 13 -6.67 -9.75 10.56
C ASP A 13 -6.40 -11.27 10.45
N VAL A 14 -6.37 -11.97 11.62
CA VAL A 14 -6.12 -13.43 11.71
C VAL A 14 -6.94 -14.06 12.82
N ALA A 15 -7.17 -15.38 12.74
CA ALA A 15 -7.86 -16.12 13.79
C ALA A 15 -7.10 -16.04 15.11
N SER A 16 -7.84 -15.99 16.24
CA SER A 16 -7.27 -15.94 17.59
C SER A 16 -6.40 -17.17 17.93
N SER A 17 -6.66 -18.30 17.26
CA SER A 17 -5.87 -19.53 17.39
C SER A 17 -4.51 -19.48 16.68
N ASP A 18 -4.31 -18.56 15.77
CA ASP A 18 -3.06 -18.37 15.01
C ASP A 18 -2.06 -17.44 15.73
N THR A 19 -2.21 -17.28 17.04
CA THR A 19 -1.28 -16.50 17.87
C THR A 19 -0.03 -17.32 18.18
N ASP A 20 0.87 -17.47 17.21
CA ASP A 20 2.25 -17.80 17.49
C ASP A 20 2.91 -16.72 18.35
N ALA A 21 3.95 -17.08 19.11
CA ALA A 21 4.67 -16.20 20.05
C ALA A 21 5.28 -14.93 19.39
N ASP A 22 5.33 -14.85 18.07
CA ASP A 22 5.64 -13.67 17.24
C ASP A 22 4.43 -12.70 17.08
N SER A 23 3.44 -12.84 17.93
CA SER A 23 2.12 -12.21 17.84
C SER A 23 2.07 -10.70 18.13
N LEU A 24 3.18 -10.07 18.47
CA LEU A 24 3.23 -8.62 18.52
C LEU A 24 3.09 -8.08 17.08
N LEU A 25 2.05 -7.27 16.88
CA LEU A 25 1.91 -6.52 15.63
C LEU A 25 3.21 -5.76 15.37
N PRO A 26 3.89 -5.98 14.24
CA PRO A 26 5.06 -5.18 13.92
C PRO A 26 4.64 -3.71 13.85
N ASP A 27 5.44 -2.83 14.43
CA ASP A 27 5.21 -1.40 14.28
C ASP A 27 5.51 -0.99 12.83
N LEU A 28 4.46 -0.89 12.01
CA LEU A 28 4.55 -0.55 10.58
C LEU A 28 4.86 0.94 10.34
N THR A 29 5.01 1.75 11.39
CA THR A 29 5.56 3.10 11.26
C THR A 29 7.07 3.07 11.04
N VAL A 30 7.71 1.95 11.40
CA VAL A 30 9.14 1.69 11.14
C VAL A 30 9.30 1.12 9.73
N GLU A 31 10.08 1.78 8.88
CA GLU A 31 10.25 1.42 7.46
C GLU A 31 10.65 -0.04 7.25
N ALA A 32 11.66 -0.54 7.97
CA ALA A 32 12.13 -1.92 7.85
C ALA A 32 11.04 -2.96 8.19
N ASN A 33 10.19 -2.67 9.18
CA ASN A 33 9.05 -3.53 9.52
C ASN A 33 7.98 -3.51 8.43
N ALA A 34 7.66 -2.31 7.91
CA ALA A 34 6.69 -2.15 6.83
C ALA A 34 7.17 -2.86 5.56
N GLU A 35 8.42 -2.70 5.17
CA GLU A 35 9.02 -3.40 4.04
C GLU A 35 8.94 -4.92 4.22
N LYS A 36 9.39 -5.45 5.37
CA LYS A 36 9.30 -6.87 5.67
C LYS A 36 7.87 -7.37 5.55
N TRP A 37 6.90 -6.68 6.16
CA TRP A 37 5.49 -7.05 6.12
C TRP A 37 4.91 -7.04 4.69
N ILE A 38 5.25 -6.02 3.89
CA ILE A 38 4.80 -5.95 2.49
C ILE A 38 5.36 -7.13 1.70
N ARG A 39 6.66 -7.43 1.82
CA ARG A 39 7.34 -8.46 1.02
C ARG A 39 7.01 -9.89 1.47
N THR A 40 6.74 -10.13 2.75
CA THR A 40 6.49 -11.48 3.28
C THR A 40 5.05 -11.94 3.18
N ALA A 41 4.10 -11.02 2.95
CA ALA A 41 2.68 -11.33 2.80
C ALA A 41 2.15 -12.29 3.90
N PRO A 42 2.23 -11.94 5.19
CA PRO A 42 1.84 -12.83 6.27
C PRO A 42 0.38 -13.26 6.18
N LYS A 43 0.03 -14.37 6.82
CA LYS A 43 -1.34 -14.89 6.85
C LYS A 43 -2.31 -13.83 7.39
N ALA A 44 -3.45 -13.68 6.73
CA ALA A 44 -4.54 -12.79 7.12
C ALA A 44 -5.85 -13.28 6.49
N PHE A 45 -7.00 -12.98 7.09
CA PHE A 45 -8.31 -13.30 6.49
C PHE A 45 -8.46 -12.66 5.12
N CYS A 46 -8.03 -11.41 4.95
CA CYS A 46 -8.08 -10.72 3.67
C CYS A 46 -7.10 -11.25 2.61
N ASN A 47 -6.23 -12.20 2.94
CA ASN A 47 -5.37 -12.89 1.97
C ASN A 47 -6.12 -14.04 1.31
N THR A 48 -7.13 -13.72 0.53
CA THR A 48 -7.98 -14.67 -0.20
C THR A 48 -8.01 -14.36 -1.69
N ALA A 49 -8.07 -15.39 -2.50
CA ALA A 49 -8.37 -15.34 -3.94
C ALA A 49 -9.72 -15.99 -4.26
N ASP A 50 -10.54 -16.31 -3.25
CA ASP A 50 -11.86 -16.92 -3.45
C ASP A 50 -12.81 -15.92 -4.13
N LYS A 51 -13.06 -16.16 -5.40
CA LYS A 51 -13.91 -15.29 -6.23
C LYS A 51 -15.34 -15.19 -5.74
N LYS A 52 -15.88 -16.23 -5.07
CA LYS A 52 -17.23 -16.21 -4.54
C LYS A 52 -17.31 -15.17 -3.39
N ILE A 53 -16.37 -15.23 -2.46
CA ILE A 53 -16.30 -14.28 -1.35
C ILE A 53 -16.05 -12.86 -1.88
N LEU A 54 -15.10 -12.72 -2.81
CA LEU A 54 -14.76 -11.41 -3.38
C LEU A 54 -15.95 -10.77 -4.10
N SER A 55 -16.75 -11.56 -4.84
CA SER A 55 -17.92 -11.06 -5.56
C SER A 55 -19.07 -10.58 -4.65
N GLU A 56 -19.10 -11.02 -3.40
CA GLU A 56 -20.12 -10.58 -2.43
C GLU A 56 -19.83 -9.19 -1.81
N VAL A 57 -18.55 -8.75 -1.83
CA VAL A 57 -18.12 -7.51 -1.16
C VAL A 57 -17.52 -6.47 -2.09
N LEU A 58 -17.17 -6.85 -3.33
CA LEU A 58 -16.56 -5.95 -4.30
C LEU A 58 -17.58 -5.52 -5.35
N ASN A 59 -17.43 -4.28 -5.81
CA ASN A 59 -18.16 -3.77 -6.96
C ASN A 59 -17.72 -4.48 -8.26
N ASP A 60 -18.55 -4.44 -9.29
CA ASP A 60 -18.29 -5.14 -10.57
C ASP A 60 -16.94 -4.76 -11.20
N TYR A 61 -16.51 -3.50 -11.10
CA TYR A 61 -15.21 -3.05 -11.65
C TYR A 61 -14.01 -3.45 -10.82
N ASP A 62 -14.20 -3.86 -9.59
CA ASP A 62 -13.10 -4.34 -8.72
C ASP A 62 -12.92 -5.86 -8.85
N GLN A 63 -13.82 -6.56 -9.58
CA GLN A 63 -13.78 -8.02 -9.75
C GLN A 63 -12.80 -8.49 -10.86
N GLU A 64 -12.19 -7.57 -11.60
CA GLU A 64 -11.21 -7.88 -12.65
C GLU A 64 -9.89 -8.43 -12.11
N THR A 65 -9.60 -8.21 -10.82
CA THR A 65 -8.37 -8.69 -10.17
C THR A 65 -8.65 -9.40 -8.86
N THR A 66 -7.71 -10.25 -8.44
CA THR A 66 -7.70 -10.90 -7.12
C THR A 66 -6.55 -10.40 -6.23
N ASP A 67 -5.79 -9.41 -6.69
CA ASP A 67 -4.54 -8.94 -6.06
C ASP A 67 -4.79 -7.92 -4.95
N PHE A 68 -5.83 -8.15 -4.13
CA PHE A 68 -6.23 -7.20 -3.07
C PHE A 68 -5.28 -7.19 -1.88
N TYR A 69 -4.64 -8.32 -1.58
CA TYR A 69 -3.74 -8.44 -0.44
C TYR A 69 -2.34 -7.95 -0.75
N ARG A 70 -1.83 -8.32 -1.95
CA ARG A 70 -0.54 -7.86 -2.48
C ARG A 70 -0.68 -7.55 -3.96
N TRP A 71 -0.08 -6.45 -4.38
CA TRP A 71 -0.12 -5.97 -5.74
C TRP A 71 1.25 -5.43 -6.16
N HIS A 72 1.47 -5.33 -7.45
CA HIS A 72 2.65 -4.69 -8.00
C HIS A 72 2.31 -3.92 -9.27
N VAL A 73 3.06 -2.84 -9.50
CA VAL A 73 3.07 -2.10 -10.75
C VAL A 73 4.51 -1.79 -11.11
N THR A 74 4.79 -1.75 -12.40
CA THR A 74 6.12 -1.42 -12.92
C THR A 74 6.00 -0.24 -13.85
N TYR A 75 6.88 0.73 -13.68
CA TYR A 75 6.97 1.91 -14.51
C TYR A 75 8.36 2.02 -15.12
N THR A 76 8.43 2.42 -16.39
CA THR A 76 9.67 2.97 -16.95
C THR A 76 9.95 4.33 -16.34
N GLN A 77 11.20 4.80 -16.47
CA GLN A 77 11.59 6.17 -16.07
C GLN A 77 10.66 7.22 -16.68
N GLU A 78 10.39 7.11 -17.99
CA GLU A 78 9.56 8.06 -18.72
C GLU A 78 8.11 8.07 -18.19
N GLN A 79 7.52 6.89 -17.93
CA GLN A 79 6.17 6.78 -17.39
C GLN A 79 6.06 7.43 -16.01
N LEU A 80 7.01 7.12 -15.11
CA LEU A 80 6.99 7.67 -13.76
C LEU A 80 7.22 9.18 -13.75
N GLN A 81 8.17 9.67 -14.55
CA GLN A 81 8.43 11.09 -14.73
C GLN A 81 7.18 11.83 -15.22
N ARG A 82 6.50 11.30 -16.24
CA ARG A 82 5.25 11.86 -16.75
C ARG A 82 4.18 11.95 -15.66
N LEU A 83 3.90 10.85 -14.97
CA LEU A 83 2.90 10.79 -13.89
C LEU A 83 3.16 11.87 -12.83
N VAL A 84 4.39 11.94 -12.33
CA VAL A 84 4.79 12.89 -11.28
C VAL A 84 4.68 14.34 -11.78
N THR A 85 5.19 14.61 -12.99
CA THR A 85 5.16 15.94 -13.60
C THR A 85 3.73 16.41 -13.87
N ASP A 86 2.90 15.56 -14.46
CA ASP A 86 1.51 15.87 -14.77
C ASP A 86 0.68 16.14 -13.51
N ARG A 87 0.92 15.38 -12.46
CA ARG A 87 0.18 15.55 -11.21
C ARG A 87 0.62 16.78 -10.43
N LEU A 88 1.92 16.98 -10.28
CA LEU A 88 2.46 18.06 -9.44
C LEU A 88 2.68 19.36 -10.20
N LYS A 89 2.58 19.35 -11.52
CA LYS A 89 2.86 20.50 -12.40
C LYS A 89 4.25 21.09 -12.18
N MET A 90 5.21 20.21 -11.92
CA MET A 90 6.61 20.55 -11.67
C MET A 90 7.53 19.61 -12.44
N ASP A 91 8.55 20.17 -13.08
CA ASP A 91 9.59 19.37 -13.72
C ASP A 91 10.59 18.86 -12.69
N PHE A 92 10.74 17.56 -12.62
CA PHE A 92 11.71 16.87 -11.75
C PHE A 92 12.96 16.43 -12.50
N GLY A 93 12.97 16.54 -13.84
CA GLY A 93 13.92 15.78 -14.64
C GLY A 93 13.68 14.28 -14.49
N ASN A 94 14.74 13.48 -14.59
CA ASN A 94 14.62 12.05 -14.33
C ASN A 94 14.35 11.80 -12.84
N ILE A 95 13.42 10.90 -12.54
CA ILE A 95 13.17 10.45 -11.16
C ILE A 95 14.33 9.55 -10.72
N VAL A 96 14.93 9.87 -9.59
CA VAL A 96 16.07 9.14 -9.02
C VAL A 96 15.62 8.25 -7.86
N ASP A 97 14.68 8.72 -7.04
CA ASP A 97 14.19 7.96 -5.90
C ASP A 97 12.79 8.39 -5.43
N LEU A 98 12.11 7.46 -4.77
CA LEU A 98 10.86 7.66 -4.06
C LEU A 98 11.07 7.18 -2.61
N ILE A 99 11.28 8.10 -1.67
CA ILE A 99 11.69 7.78 -0.30
C ILE A 99 10.53 8.01 0.67
N PRO A 100 10.00 6.95 1.29
CA PRO A 100 9.05 7.10 2.40
C PRO A 100 9.72 7.85 3.56
N LEU A 101 9.09 8.94 4.01
CA LEU A 101 9.56 9.72 5.17
C LEU A 101 8.75 9.43 6.43
N GLU A 102 7.48 9.05 6.25
CA GLU A 102 6.56 8.80 7.35
C GLU A 102 5.51 7.78 6.93
N ARG A 103 5.27 6.78 7.79
CA ARG A 103 4.19 5.81 7.65
C ARG A 103 3.23 5.88 8.83
N GLY A 104 1.95 5.65 8.55
CA GLY A 104 0.95 5.40 9.57
C GLY A 104 1.03 3.97 10.10
N ARG A 105 0.26 3.66 11.16
CA ARG A 105 0.21 2.32 11.81
C ARG A 105 -0.24 1.20 10.87
N SER A 106 -0.94 1.53 9.78
CA SER A 106 -1.34 0.58 8.73
C SER A 106 -0.26 0.36 7.65
N GLY A 107 0.95 0.86 7.84
CA GLY A 107 2.04 0.80 6.87
C GLY A 107 1.90 1.77 5.69
N ARG A 108 0.79 2.55 5.62
CA ARG A 108 0.56 3.53 4.54
C ARG A 108 1.52 4.69 4.68
N ILE A 109 2.15 5.06 3.57
CA ILE A 109 3.01 6.23 3.50
C ILE A 109 2.13 7.48 3.62
N CYS A 110 2.44 8.33 4.60
CA CYS A 110 1.79 9.61 4.85
C CYS A 110 2.59 10.78 4.28
N ARG A 111 3.92 10.61 4.15
CA ARG A 111 4.83 11.58 3.54
C ARG A 111 5.84 10.85 2.66
N LEU A 112 5.92 11.26 1.41
CA LEU A 112 6.81 10.70 0.39
C LEU A 112 7.71 11.80 -0.16
N LYS A 113 9.03 11.57 -0.16
CA LYS A 113 9.99 12.43 -0.82
C LYS A 113 10.27 11.89 -2.21
N ILE A 114 10.03 12.72 -3.22
CA ILE A 114 10.34 12.44 -4.62
C ILE A 114 11.65 13.15 -4.93
N VAL A 115 12.64 12.38 -5.37
CA VAL A 115 13.97 12.89 -5.74
C VAL A 115 14.09 12.79 -7.26
N GLY A 116 14.29 13.90 -7.92
CA GLY A 116 14.59 13.97 -9.33
C GLY A 116 15.96 14.62 -9.57
N THR A 117 16.46 14.56 -10.79
CA THR A 117 17.74 15.16 -11.17
C THR A 117 17.71 16.69 -11.12
N LEU A 118 16.56 17.31 -11.33
CA LEU A 118 16.40 18.77 -11.29
C LEU A 118 15.78 19.28 -10.00
N ARG A 119 15.03 18.44 -9.30
CA ARG A 119 14.25 18.88 -8.13
C ARG A 119 14.00 17.73 -7.15
N THR A 120 13.95 18.09 -5.88
CA THR A 120 13.44 17.22 -4.81
C THR A 120 12.24 17.90 -4.17
N PHE A 121 11.16 17.14 -3.94
CA PHE A 121 9.95 17.65 -3.34
C PHE A 121 9.30 16.59 -2.45
N THR A 122 8.62 17.02 -1.39
CA THR A 122 7.90 16.12 -0.48
C THR A 122 6.40 16.34 -0.61
N ILE A 123 5.68 15.29 -0.92
CA ILE A 123 4.22 15.26 -0.90
C ILE A 123 3.71 14.59 0.36
N GLY A 124 2.51 14.96 0.77
CA GLY A 124 1.83 14.39 1.94
C GLY A 124 0.43 13.93 1.60
N LYS A 125 -0.19 13.28 2.58
CA LYS A 125 -1.51 12.63 2.53
C LYS A 125 -1.56 11.41 1.61
N GLU A 126 -2.11 10.36 2.15
CA GLU A 126 -2.17 9.03 1.54
C GLU A 126 -2.76 9.06 0.12
N LEU A 127 -3.89 9.71 -0.07
CA LEU A 127 -4.57 9.76 -1.36
C LEU A 127 -3.78 10.56 -2.42
N GLU A 128 -3.10 11.64 -2.04
CA GLU A 128 -2.29 12.41 -2.97
C GLU A 128 -1.06 11.62 -3.43
N ILE A 129 -0.45 10.83 -2.54
CA ILE A 129 0.65 9.93 -2.92
C ILE A 129 0.17 8.91 -3.95
N ARG A 130 -0.98 8.28 -3.73
CA ARG A 130 -1.57 7.32 -4.68
C ARG A 130 -1.88 7.93 -6.04
N ARG A 131 -2.44 9.13 -6.06
CA ARG A 131 -2.79 9.87 -7.27
C ARG A 131 -1.58 10.40 -8.04
N THR A 132 -0.48 10.67 -7.36
CA THR A 132 0.76 11.15 -7.98
C THR A 132 1.46 10.03 -8.77
N LEU A 133 1.30 8.78 -8.33
CA LEU A 133 1.98 7.63 -8.88
C LEU A 133 1.08 6.75 -9.78
N SER A 134 -0.05 7.27 -10.25
CA SER A 134 -0.93 6.55 -11.17
C SER A 134 -1.83 7.51 -11.93
N ASP A 135 -2.23 7.17 -13.14
CA ASP A 135 -3.20 7.95 -13.93
C ASP A 135 -4.56 8.08 -13.22
N THR A 136 -4.94 7.08 -12.42
CA THR A 136 -6.11 7.14 -11.53
C THR A 136 -5.68 7.32 -10.09
N HIS A 137 -5.37 6.24 -9.42
CA HIS A 137 -4.74 6.16 -8.10
C HIS A 137 -4.22 4.74 -7.86
N LEU A 138 -3.08 4.61 -7.16
CA LEU A 138 -2.60 3.31 -6.72
C LEU A 138 -3.59 2.66 -5.74
N TYR A 139 -3.57 1.35 -5.67
CA TYR A 139 -4.45 0.57 -4.78
C TYR A 139 -4.33 0.98 -3.31
N SER A 140 -3.13 1.27 -2.83
CA SER A 140 -2.86 1.87 -1.51
C SER A 140 -1.55 2.65 -1.53
N SER A 141 -1.21 3.35 -0.44
CA SER A 141 0.11 3.91 -0.23
C SER A 141 1.01 3.04 0.66
N ALA A 142 0.62 1.80 0.95
CA ALA A 142 1.48 0.83 1.63
C ALA A 142 2.31 0.09 0.57
N PHE A 143 3.43 0.68 0.16
CA PHE A 143 4.30 0.10 -0.86
C PHE A 143 5.78 0.29 -0.55
N VAL A 144 6.60 -0.48 -1.24
CA VAL A 144 8.05 -0.34 -1.37
C VAL A 144 8.43 -0.19 -2.83
N VAL A 145 9.59 0.39 -3.10
CA VAL A 145 10.05 0.68 -4.46
C VAL A 145 11.40 0.02 -4.68
N ASP A 146 11.47 -0.84 -5.68
CA ASP A 146 12.72 -1.39 -6.18
C ASP A 146 13.12 -0.63 -7.46
N LYS A 147 14.39 -0.25 -7.54
CA LYS A 147 14.97 0.48 -8.67
C LYS A 147 15.83 -0.49 -9.46
N GLU A 148 15.54 -0.60 -10.75
CA GLU A 148 16.20 -1.56 -11.65
C GLU A 148 16.85 -0.81 -12.84
N ASP A 149 17.79 -1.47 -13.50
CA ASP A 149 18.44 -0.98 -14.74
C ASP A 149 19.06 0.43 -14.58
N ILE A 150 19.94 0.58 -13.58
CA ILE A 150 20.55 1.89 -13.28
C ILE A 150 21.54 2.29 -14.39
N ALA A 151 21.26 3.37 -15.11
CA ALA A 151 22.13 3.97 -16.12
C ALA A 151 22.57 5.36 -15.66
N GLU A 152 23.87 5.60 -15.55
CA GLU A 152 24.45 6.88 -15.11
C GLU A 152 23.88 7.41 -13.78
N GLY A 153 23.54 6.51 -12.85
CA GLY A 153 22.95 6.82 -11.56
C GLY A 153 21.42 7.08 -11.61
N VAL A 154 20.79 6.90 -12.76
CA VAL A 154 19.35 7.07 -12.95
C VAL A 154 18.70 5.71 -13.21
N PRO A 155 17.71 5.30 -12.39
CA PRO A 155 16.93 4.08 -12.63
C PRO A 155 16.13 4.19 -13.92
N GLN A 156 16.11 3.14 -14.73
CA GLN A 156 15.29 3.08 -15.94
C GLN A 156 13.95 2.39 -15.68
N THR A 157 13.89 1.61 -14.61
CA THR A 157 12.70 0.86 -14.21
C THR A 157 12.45 1.01 -12.71
N PHE A 158 11.19 1.19 -12.35
CA PHE A 158 10.71 1.25 -10.96
C PHE A 158 9.65 0.18 -10.77
N ARG A 159 9.91 -0.79 -9.90
CA ARG A 159 8.93 -1.76 -9.47
C ARG A 159 8.36 -1.34 -8.13
N ILE A 160 7.07 -1.07 -8.08
CA ILE A 160 6.33 -0.76 -6.85
C ILE A 160 5.59 -2.01 -6.41
N THR A 161 5.93 -2.54 -5.24
CA THR A 161 5.25 -3.66 -4.60
C THR A 161 4.46 -3.14 -3.42
N GLY A 162 3.17 -3.43 -3.36
CA GLY A 162 2.29 -2.87 -2.35
C GLY A 162 1.38 -3.87 -1.66
N ALA A 163 0.72 -3.40 -0.60
CA ALA A 163 -0.13 -4.21 0.27
C ALA A 163 -1.49 -3.56 0.53
N GLY A 164 -2.54 -4.35 0.37
CA GLY A 164 -3.92 -3.96 0.62
C GLY A 164 -4.45 -2.89 -0.32
N TRP A 165 -5.75 -2.61 -0.20
CA TRP A 165 -6.45 -1.55 -0.94
C TRP A 165 -7.00 -0.49 0.00
N GLY A 166 -7.16 0.74 -0.51
CA GLY A 166 -7.71 1.86 0.22
C GLY A 166 -6.79 2.45 1.30
N HIS A 167 -7.38 3.28 2.13
CA HIS A 167 -6.68 4.12 3.10
C HIS A 167 -6.19 3.39 4.37
N GLY A 168 -6.62 2.13 4.59
CA GLY A 168 -6.16 1.30 5.73
C GLY A 168 -6.64 1.77 7.09
N VAL A 169 -7.81 2.40 7.16
CA VAL A 169 -8.48 2.82 8.40
C VAL A 169 -9.91 2.31 8.39
N GLY A 170 -10.35 1.71 9.50
CA GLY A 170 -11.68 1.12 9.66
C GLY A 170 -11.70 -0.38 9.38
N LEU A 171 -12.88 -0.89 9.02
CA LEU A 171 -13.13 -2.31 8.80
C LEU A 171 -12.50 -2.80 7.49
N CYS A 172 -11.78 -3.93 7.55
CA CYS A 172 -11.37 -4.68 6.37
C CYS A 172 -12.56 -5.47 5.82
N GLN A 173 -13.16 -5.01 4.72
CA GLN A 173 -14.37 -5.62 4.13
C GLN A 173 -14.10 -7.06 3.68
N ILE A 174 -12.97 -7.31 3.01
CA ILE A 174 -12.60 -8.65 2.54
C ILE A 174 -12.36 -9.58 3.72
N GLY A 175 -11.62 -9.15 4.75
CA GLY A 175 -11.39 -9.94 5.96
C GLY A 175 -12.70 -10.29 6.66
N ALA A 176 -13.60 -9.32 6.81
CA ALA A 176 -14.91 -9.54 7.42
C ALA A 176 -15.78 -10.55 6.61
N ALA A 177 -15.72 -10.49 5.27
CA ALA A 177 -16.43 -11.44 4.42
C ALA A 177 -15.89 -12.87 4.56
N VAL A 178 -14.57 -13.02 4.61
CA VAL A 178 -13.93 -14.34 4.85
C VAL A 178 -14.33 -14.87 6.23
N MET A 179 -14.26 -14.06 7.28
CA MET A 179 -14.70 -14.45 8.61
C MET A 179 -16.17 -14.89 8.62
N GLY A 180 -17.06 -14.13 7.96
CA GLY A 180 -18.47 -14.50 7.82
C GLY A 180 -18.67 -15.83 7.10
N ALA A 181 -17.92 -16.09 6.02
CA ALA A 181 -17.95 -17.37 5.28
C ALA A 181 -17.43 -18.54 6.11
N GLU A 182 -16.50 -18.29 7.05
CA GLU A 182 -15.98 -19.28 8.00
C GLU A 182 -16.89 -19.44 9.25
N GLY A 183 -18.00 -18.71 9.35
CA GLY A 183 -18.99 -18.85 10.42
C GLY A 183 -18.72 -17.99 11.66
N TYR A 184 -17.85 -17.01 11.59
CA TYR A 184 -17.67 -16.05 12.69
C TYR A 184 -18.90 -15.15 12.82
N GLY A 185 -19.29 -14.83 14.06
CA GLY A 185 -20.34 -13.87 14.35
C GLY A 185 -19.87 -12.42 14.12
N TYR A 186 -20.84 -11.51 13.96
CA TYR A 186 -20.58 -10.08 13.71
C TYR A 186 -19.91 -9.35 14.89
N ASP A 187 -19.84 -10.00 16.05
CA ASP A 187 -19.26 -9.49 17.30
C ASP A 187 -17.75 -9.83 17.46
N LYS A 188 -17.15 -10.48 16.44
CA LYS A 188 -15.74 -10.95 16.45
C LYS A 188 -14.81 -10.13 15.54
#